data_a0d6d14b53333a553d47b8f76a5a78b7
#
_entry.id   a0d6d14b53333a553d47b8f76a5a78b7
#
_cell.length_a   1.000
_cell.length_b   1.000
_cell.length_c   1.000
_cell.angle_alpha   90.00
_cell.angle_beta   90.00
_cell.angle_gamma   90.00
#
_symmetry.space_group_name_H-M   'P 1'
#
loop_
_entity.id
_entity.type
_entity.pdbx_description
1 polymer ?
#
loop_
_entity_poly.entity_id
_entity_poly.type
_entity_poly.pdbx_seq_one_letter_code
_entity_poly.pdbx_strand_id
1 'polypeptide(L)'
;EKIASYTLKEVCHKADILMVCVKPKDMYDLCSEMKTHIGKELKIVSVAAGITLENLKDALSGGKVYRAMPNIGAKHNLGITSIFSHEELNEILDIFNYLGKAIVVEDEDKINLHTSLIGSAPAFYFEIINEFEHRLNELLPDNVSKRDITLLFLTSLISAIQNGENLEDLIESIKSKGGTTEAGLNHLYENDFINIFSEAIDAAKNRAAELSMD
;
A
#
# COMPACT_ATOMS: atom_id res chain seq x y z
N GLU A 1 5.25 25.82 -6.38
CA GLU A 1 4.42 26.64 -5.46
C GLU A 1 4.90 26.42 -4.03
N LYS A 2 4.95 27.51 -3.24
CA LYS A 2 5.23 27.39 -1.79
C LYS A 2 3.96 26.92 -1.10
N ILE A 3 4.01 25.76 -0.45
CA ILE A 3 2.94 25.29 0.42
C ILE A 3 2.90 26.21 1.64
N ALA A 4 1.73 26.80 1.92
CA ALA A 4 1.55 27.62 3.11
C ALA A 4 1.57 26.75 4.37
N SER A 5 2.23 27.23 5.42
CA SER A 5 2.24 26.57 6.73
C SER A 5 1.23 27.25 7.64
N TYR A 6 0.42 26.48 8.32
CA TYR A 6 -0.62 26.93 9.23
C TYR A 6 -0.47 26.22 10.60
N THR A 7 -0.98 26.85 11.64
CA THR A 7 -1.18 26.16 12.93
C THR A 7 -2.30 25.14 12.81
N LEU A 8 -2.31 24.13 13.69
CA LEU A 8 -3.35 23.11 13.72
C LEU A 8 -4.76 23.72 13.81
N LYS A 9 -4.93 24.72 14.65
CA LYS A 9 -6.17 25.47 14.79
C LYS A 9 -6.62 26.11 13.47
N GLU A 10 -5.70 26.77 12.77
CA GLU A 10 -6.02 27.41 11.48
C GLU A 10 -6.40 26.40 10.43
N VAL A 11 -5.70 25.25 10.38
CA VAL A 11 -6.03 24.18 9.43
C VAL A 11 -7.42 23.64 9.71
N CYS A 12 -7.75 23.31 10.96
CA CYS A 12 -9.08 22.81 11.35
C CYS A 12 -10.22 23.78 10.99
N HIS A 13 -9.96 25.09 10.98
CA HIS A 13 -10.98 26.08 10.65
C HIS A 13 -11.09 26.44 9.17
N LYS A 14 -10.02 26.27 8.39
CA LYS A 14 -9.94 26.72 7.00
C LYS A 14 -10.08 25.60 5.97
N ALA A 15 -9.75 24.36 6.38
CA ALA A 15 -9.77 23.24 5.46
C ALA A 15 -11.18 22.67 5.29
N ASP A 16 -11.53 22.32 4.07
CA ASP A 16 -12.69 21.47 3.78
C ASP A 16 -12.36 20.01 3.97
N ILE A 17 -11.10 19.61 3.65
CA ILE A 17 -10.58 18.27 3.81
C ILE A 17 -9.21 18.33 4.50
N LEU A 18 -9.05 17.60 5.57
CA LEU A 18 -7.81 17.47 6.35
C LEU A 18 -7.24 16.06 6.24
N MET A 19 -6.07 15.94 5.60
CA MET A 19 -5.34 14.68 5.53
C MET A 19 -4.45 14.52 6.76
N VAL A 20 -4.68 13.49 7.57
CA VAL A 20 -3.90 13.17 8.76
C VAL A 20 -2.88 12.09 8.41
N CYS A 21 -1.61 12.50 8.32
CA CYS A 21 -0.49 11.68 7.86
C CYS A 21 0.55 11.42 8.97
N VAL A 22 0.16 11.49 10.24
CA VAL A 22 1.04 11.16 11.37
C VAL A 22 1.18 9.64 11.54
N LYS A 23 2.21 9.23 12.29
CA LYS A 23 2.35 7.82 12.67
C LYS A 23 1.23 7.41 13.63
N PRO A 24 0.81 6.12 13.64
CA PRO A 24 -0.27 5.65 14.52
C PRO A 24 -0.08 6.05 15.99
N LYS A 25 1.12 5.93 16.52
CA LYS A 25 1.46 6.29 17.90
C LYS A 25 1.19 7.75 18.27
N ASP A 26 1.20 8.65 17.30
CA ASP A 26 1.03 10.10 17.51
C ASP A 26 -0.44 10.54 17.24
N MET A 27 -1.33 9.58 16.87
CA MET A 27 -2.68 9.88 16.44
C MET A 27 -3.57 10.41 17.56
N TYR A 28 -3.56 9.76 18.72
CA TYR A 28 -4.45 10.14 19.83
C TYR A 28 -4.09 11.51 20.43
N ASP A 29 -2.80 11.83 20.51
CA ASP A 29 -2.34 13.15 20.95
C ASP A 29 -2.81 14.22 19.99
N LEU A 30 -2.65 13.99 18.68
CA LEU A 30 -3.15 14.88 17.64
C LEU A 30 -4.68 15.05 17.69
N CYS A 31 -5.43 13.96 17.81
CA CYS A 31 -6.90 14.01 17.93
C CYS A 31 -7.34 14.82 19.14
N SER A 32 -6.66 14.65 20.28
CA SER A 32 -6.94 15.40 21.52
C SER A 32 -6.76 16.91 21.32
N GLU A 33 -5.71 17.32 20.60
CA GLU A 33 -5.46 18.72 20.28
C GLU A 33 -6.48 19.25 19.25
N MET A 34 -6.81 18.46 18.23
CA MET A 34 -7.77 18.81 17.19
C MET A 34 -9.20 18.99 17.72
N LYS A 35 -9.60 18.16 18.69
CA LYS A 35 -10.98 18.03 19.21
C LYS A 35 -11.68 19.35 19.51
N THR A 36 -10.93 20.35 20.00
CA THR A 36 -11.47 21.67 20.35
C THR A 36 -11.63 22.62 19.15
N HIS A 37 -11.15 22.21 17.97
CA HIS A 37 -11.08 23.07 16.78
C HIS A 37 -11.86 22.52 15.58
N ILE A 38 -12.37 21.30 15.67
CA ILE A 38 -13.05 20.62 14.56
C ILE A 38 -14.49 21.11 14.42
N GLY A 39 -14.85 21.54 13.19
CA GLY A 39 -16.22 21.79 12.79
C GLY A 39 -16.92 20.48 12.33
N LYS A 40 -18.25 20.45 12.39
CA LYS A 40 -19.04 19.26 12.00
C LYS A 40 -18.88 18.83 10.55
N GLU A 41 -18.59 19.78 9.66
CA GLU A 41 -18.48 19.55 8.22
C GLU A 41 -17.05 19.23 7.76
N LEU A 42 -16.05 19.42 8.60
CA LEU A 42 -14.65 19.10 8.25
C LEU A 42 -14.50 17.62 7.95
N LYS A 43 -14.03 17.31 6.75
CA LYS A 43 -13.71 15.95 6.32
C LYS A 43 -12.29 15.59 6.78
N ILE A 44 -12.14 14.57 7.61
CA ILE A 44 -10.88 14.16 8.20
C ILE A 44 -10.52 12.78 7.66
N VAL A 45 -9.44 12.73 6.88
CA VAL A 45 -8.96 11.50 6.23
C VAL A 45 -7.70 11.03 6.94
N SER A 46 -7.78 9.90 7.64
CA SER A 46 -6.61 9.25 8.24
C SER A 46 -5.99 8.25 7.28
N VAL A 47 -4.66 8.31 7.11
CA VAL A 47 -3.88 7.29 6.38
C VAL A 47 -3.07 6.39 7.33
N ALA A 48 -3.32 6.46 8.63
CA ALA A 48 -2.62 5.67 9.63
C ALA A 48 -3.11 4.21 9.63
N ALA A 49 -2.16 3.28 9.66
CA ALA A 49 -2.47 1.86 9.87
C ALA A 49 -2.90 1.60 11.31
N GLY A 50 -3.77 0.62 11.53
CA GLY A 50 -4.10 0.16 12.86
C GLY A 50 -5.00 1.09 13.70
N ILE A 51 -5.59 2.15 13.15
CA ILE A 51 -6.56 2.99 13.86
C ILE A 51 -7.91 2.85 13.20
N THR A 52 -8.90 2.36 13.94
CA THR A 52 -10.25 2.11 13.40
C THR A 52 -11.02 3.42 13.19
N LEU A 53 -12.05 3.36 12.33
CA LEU A 53 -12.95 4.49 12.11
C LEU A 53 -13.68 4.89 13.40
N GLU A 54 -14.07 3.90 14.21
CA GLU A 54 -14.72 4.12 15.51
C GLU A 54 -13.78 4.84 16.48
N ASN A 55 -12.54 4.33 16.65
CA ASN A 55 -11.55 4.96 17.53
C ASN A 55 -11.23 6.40 17.09
N LEU A 56 -11.17 6.65 15.78
CA LEU A 56 -10.97 8.02 15.26
C LEU A 56 -12.17 8.91 15.57
N LYS A 57 -13.40 8.44 15.39
CA LYS A 57 -14.62 9.20 15.68
C LYS A 57 -14.72 9.57 17.16
N ASP A 58 -14.42 8.62 18.03
CA ASP A 58 -14.44 8.83 19.49
C ASP A 58 -13.37 9.83 19.94
N ALA A 59 -12.16 9.70 19.41
CA ALA A 59 -11.06 10.59 19.73
C ALA A 59 -11.29 12.02 19.26
N LEU A 60 -11.86 12.19 18.05
CA LEU A 60 -12.09 13.50 17.44
C LEU A 60 -13.36 14.19 17.96
N SER A 61 -14.41 13.43 18.31
CA SER A 61 -15.71 13.94 18.77
C SER A 61 -16.39 14.93 17.82
N GLY A 62 -16.06 14.89 16.52
CA GLY A 62 -16.63 15.77 15.49
C GLY A 62 -16.02 15.52 14.11
N GLY A 63 -16.57 16.20 13.09
CA GLY A 63 -16.14 16.03 11.71
C GLY A 63 -16.68 14.77 11.03
N LYS A 64 -16.42 14.66 9.74
CA LYS A 64 -16.71 13.48 8.91
C LYS A 64 -15.42 12.70 8.75
N VAL A 65 -15.36 11.47 9.24
CA VAL A 65 -14.12 10.69 9.35
C VAL A 65 -14.02 9.63 8.26
N TYR A 66 -12.86 9.55 7.66
CA TYR A 66 -12.53 8.61 6.59
C TYR A 66 -11.22 7.90 6.91
N ARG A 67 -11.15 6.61 6.59
CA ARG A 67 -9.89 5.86 6.56
C ARG A 67 -9.47 5.67 5.12
N ALA A 68 -8.21 5.96 4.82
CA ALA A 68 -7.60 5.66 3.54
C ALA A 68 -6.27 4.96 3.77
N MET A 69 -6.00 3.91 3.02
CA MET A 69 -4.73 3.18 3.10
C MET A 69 -4.05 3.21 1.73
N PRO A 70 -3.24 4.25 1.46
CA PRO A 70 -2.42 4.30 0.26
C PRO A 70 -1.19 3.41 0.38
N ASN A 71 -0.60 3.04 -0.75
CA ASN A 71 0.69 2.38 -0.80
C ASN A 71 1.80 3.29 -1.36
N ILE A 72 3.03 2.77 -1.39
CA ILE A 72 4.22 3.51 -1.86
C ILE A 72 4.09 4.06 -3.29
N GLY A 73 3.29 3.42 -4.13
CA GLY A 73 3.03 3.83 -5.51
C GLY A 73 2.37 5.21 -5.63
N ALA A 74 1.69 5.69 -4.59
CA ALA A 74 1.05 7.00 -4.55
C ALA A 74 2.04 8.16 -4.82
N LYS A 75 3.30 8.01 -4.43
CA LYS A 75 4.39 8.98 -4.74
C LYS A 75 4.58 9.22 -6.24
N HIS A 76 4.15 8.28 -7.07
CA HIS A 76 4.38 8.27 -8.51
C HIS A 76 3.07 8.24 -9.30
N ASN A 77 1.93 8.54 -8.67
CA ASN A 77 0.58 8.45 -9.23
C ASN A 77 0.23 7.03 -9.74
N LEU A 78 0.85 6.01 -9.15
CA LEU A 78 0.62 4.59 -9.38
C LEU A 78 0.16 3.89 -8.10
N GLY A 79 -0.39 4.67 -7.16
CA GLY A 79 -0.87 4.15 -5.89
C GLY A 79 -2.14 3.33 -6.05
N ILE A 80 -2.33 2.41 -5.12
CA ILE A 80 -3.60 1.75 -4.87
C ILE A 80 -4.00 2.14 -3.45
N THR A 81 -5.19 2.72 -3.29
CA THR A 81 -5.67 3.20 -1.99
C THR A 81 -7.03 2.60 -1.69
N SER A 82 -7.14 1.82 -0.62
CA SER A 82 -8.46 1.42 -0.10
C SER A 82 -9.01 2.49 0.82
N ILE A 83 -10.31 2.77 0.69
CA ILE A 83 -11.02 3.81 1.45
C ILE A 83 -12.24 3.18 2.11
N PHE A 84 -12.41 3.51 3.39
CA PHE A 84 -13.56 3.13 4.20
C PHE A 84 -14.12 4.32 4.97
N SER A 85 -15.44 4.49 4.95
CA SER A 85 -16.19 5.44 5.78
C SER A 85 -17.68 5.10 5.72
N HIS A 86 -18.46 5.66 6.63
CA HIS A 86 -19.94 5.69 6.59
C HIS A 86 -20.47 7.00 5.99
N GLU A 87 -19.57 7.89 5.54
CA GLU A 87 -19.88 9.17 4.93
C GLU A 87 -19.85 9.08 3.40
N GLU A 88 -20.30 10.13 2.71
CA GLU A 88 -20.19 10.23 1.26
C GLU A 88 -18.73 10.32 0.82
N LEU A 89 -18.35 9.50 -0.19
CA LEU A 89 -16.95 9.27 -0.54
C LEU A 89 -16.46 10.02 -1.80
N ASN A 90 -17.35 10.65 -2.57
CA ASN A 90 -17.04 11.15 -3.92
C ASN A 90 -15.77 12.01 -3.99
N GLU A 91 -15.70 13.07 -3.17
CA GLU A 91 -14.55 13.98 -3.17
C GLU A 91 -13.26 13.29 -2.70
N ILE A 92 -13.37 12.36 -1.74
CA ILE A 92 -12.21 11.62 -1.22
C ILE A 92 -11.69 10.64 -2.29
N LEU A 93 -12.60 9.97 -3.01
CA LEU A 93 -12.25 9.11 -4.13
C LEU A 93 -11.52 9.88 -5.23
N ASP A 94 -12.02 11.07 -5.56
CA ASP A 94 -11.40 11.90 -6.59
C ASP A 94 -9.95 12.24 -6.23
N ILE A 95 -9.69 12.65 -4.98
CA ILE A 95 -8.33 12.97 -4.52
C ILE A 95 -7.41 11.75 -4.68
N PHE A 96 -7.83 10.56 -4.22
CA PHE A 96 -6.97 9.38 -4.29
C PHE A 96 -6.84 8.81 -5.70
N ASN A 97 -7.81 9.04 -6.59
CA ASN A 97 -7.69 8.67 -8.00
C ASN A 97 -6.65 9.52 -8.75
N TYR A 98 -6.30 10.73 -8.29
CA TYR A 98 -5.14 11.47 -8.81
C TYR A 98 -3.80 10.83 -8.41
N LEU A 99 -3.78 10.06 -7.34
CA LEU A 99 -2.58 9.35 -6.85
C LEU A 99 -2.45 7.92 -7.40
N GLY A 100 -3.43 7.50 -8.23
CA GLY A 100 -3.47 6.17 -8.83
C GLY A 100 -4.90 5.62 -8.87
N LYS A 101 -5.19 4.50 -8.21
CA LYS A 101 -6.51 3.87 -8.15
C LYS A 101 -7.06 3.87 -6.73
N ALA A 102 -8.20 4.50 -6.52
CA ALA A 102 -8.97 4.38 -5.28
C ALA A 102 -9.97 3.22 -5.36
N ILE A 103 -10.13 2.49 -4.25
CA ILE A 103 -11.03 1.34 -4.09
C ILE A 103 -11.84 1.55 -2.82
N VAL A 104 -13.16 1.63 -2.94
CA VAL A 104 -14.06 1.59 -1.77
C VAL A 104 -14.14 0.17 -1.27
N VAL A 105 -13.94 -0.02 0.03
CA VAL A 105 -14.17 -1.30 0.69
C VAL A 105 -15.44 -1.24 1.52
N GLU A 106 -16.22 -2.32 1.49
CA GLU A 106 -17.51 -2.41 2.16
C GLU A 106 -17.38 -2.73 3.66
N ASP A 107 -16.21 -3.26 4.04
CA ASP A 107 -15.89 -3.70 5.38
C ASP A 107 -14.54 -3.12 5.79
N GLU A 108 -14.45 -2.59 7.01
CA GLU A 108 -13.24 -2.01 7.55
C GLU A 108 -12.09 -3.02 7.68
N ASP A 109 -12.38 -4.29 7.93
CA ASP A 109 -11.37 -5.35 8.01
C ASP A 109 -10.62 -5.55 6.67
N LYS A 110 -11.24 -5.17 5.55
CA LYS A 110 -10.56 -5.17 4.25
C LYS A 110 -9.44 -4.12 4.15
N ILE A 111 -9.44 -3.10 5.01
CA ILE A 111 -8.30 -2.18 5.15
C ILE A 111 -7.06 -2.93 5.70
N ASN A 112 -7.25 -3.85 6.65
CA ASN A 112 -6.15 -4.66 7.20
C ASN A 112 -5.60 -5.63 6.13
N LEU A 113 -6.48 -6.24 5.34
CA LEU A 113 -6.08 -7.07 4.20
C LEU A 113 -5.34 -6.24 3.14
N HIS A 114 -5.84 -5.04 2.81
CA HIS A 114 -5.14 -4.13 1.91
C HIS A 114 -3.76 -3.74 2.46
N THR A 115 -3.68 -3.47 3.76
CA THR A 115 -2.40 -3.13 4.41
C THR A 115 -1.35 -4.22 4.20
N SER A 116 -1.74 -5.49 4.30
CA SER A 116 -0.82 -6.61 4.06
C SER A 116 -0.48 -6.81 2.59
N LEU A 117 -1.50 -6.86 1.71
CA LEU A 117 -1.34 -7.18 0.28
C LEU A 117 -0.73 -6.05 -0.54
N ILE A 118 -1.08 -4.80 -0.24
CA ILE A 118 -0.75 -3.64 -1.06
C ILE A 118 0.21 -2.70 -0.34
N GLY A 119 0.08 -2.57 0.98
CA GLY A 119 0.95 -1.73 1.79
C GLY A 119 2.28 -2.38 2.14
N SER A 120 2.25 -3.63 2.61
CA SER A 120 3.44 -4.36 3.12
C SER A 120 4.10 -5.23 2.06
N ALA A 121 3.35 -5.94 1.21
CA ALA A 121 3.91 -6.86 0.23
C ALA A 121 4.91 -6.24 -0.75
N PRO A 122 4.87 -4.93 -1.10
CA PRO A 122 5.97 -4.32 -1.86
C PRO A 122 7.36 -4.56 -1.27
N ALA A 123 7.48 -4.59 0.07
CA ALA A 123 8.75 -4.91 0.73
C ALA A 123 9.18 -6.37 0.47
N PHE A 124 8.25 -7.32 0.43
CA PHE A 124 8.55 -8.73 0.13
C PHE A 124 9.05 -8.90 -1.32
N TYR A 125 8.42 -8.19 -2.26
CA TYR A 125 8.91 -8.17 -3.64
C TYR A 125 10.28 -7.48 -3.77
N PHE A 126 10.54 -6.43 -3.00
CA PHE A 126 11.85 -5.78 -2.99
C PHE A 126 12.95 -6.71 -2.48
N GLU A 127 12.69 -7.62 -1.54
CA GLU A 127 13.66 -8.63 -1.11
C GLU A 127 13.99 -9.62 -2.25
N ILE A 128 12.97 -10.06 -3.02
CA ILE A 128 13.19 -10.91 -4.20
C ILE A 128 14.00 -10.17 -5.26
N ILE A 129 13.67 -8.91 -5.51
CA ILE A 129 14.38 -8.07 -6.48
C ILE A 129 15.81 -7.80 -6.03
N ASN A 130 16.04 -7.60 -4.73
CA ASN A 130 17.36 -7.39 -4.16
C ASN A 130 18.25 -8.62 -4.36
N GLU A 131 17.75 -9.82 -4.13
CA GLU A 131 18.48 -11.07 -4.42
C GLU A 131 18.75 -11.20 -5.94
N PHE A 132 17.80 -10.88 -6.79
CA PHE A 132 18.01 -10.84 -8.24
C PHE A 132 19.14 -9.87 -8.62
N GLU A 133 19.15 -8.64 -8.10
CA GLU A 133 20.25 -7.69 -8.33
C GLU A 133 21.59 -8.18 -7.78
N HIS A 134 21.58 -8.91 -6.66
CA HIS A 134 22.78 -9.50 -6.12
C HIS A 134 23.38 -10.54 -7.07
N ARG A 135 22.53 -11.42 -7.65
CA ARG A 135 22.94 -12.44 -8.62
C ARG A 135 23.43 -11.85 -9.95
N LEU A 136 22.94 -10.68 -10.33
CA LEU A 136 23.46 -9.98 -11.53
C LEU A 136 24.97 -9.63 -11.44
N ASN A 137 25.56 -9.59 -10.23
CA ASN A 137 27.01 -9.43 -10.08
C ASN A 137 27.81 -10.60 -10.70
N GLU A 138 27.22 -11.79 -10.77
CA GLU A 138 27.88 -12.95 -11.37
C GLU A 138 27.84 -12.92 -12.90
N LEU A 139 26.92 -12.11 -13.47
CA LEU A 139 26.68 -12.02 -14.91
C LEU A 139 27.27 -10.78 -15.56
N LEU A 140 27.18 -9.63 -14.89
CA LEU A 140 27.40 -8.33 -15.52
C LEU A 140 28.85 -7.83 -15.28
N PRO A 141 29.48 -7.23 -16.32
CA PRO A 141 30.73 -6.50 -16.13
C PRO A 141 30.48 -5.20 -15.33
N ASP A 142 31.54 -4.69 -14.68
CA ASP A 142 31.46 -3.54 -13.76
C ASP A 142 30.90 -2.25 -14.37
N ASN A 143 31.01 -2.09 -15.69
CA ASN A 143 30.52 -0.90 -16.41
C ASN A 143 29.05 -0.97 -16.80
N VAL A 144 28.31 -2.05 -16.43
CA VAL A 144 26.88 -2.21 -16.70
C VAL A 144 26.07 -2.01 -15.42
N SER A 145 25.10 -1.12 -15.47
CA SER A 145 24.22 -0.84 -14.34
C SER A 145 23.26 -2.00 -14.07
N LYS A 146 23.40 -2.64 -12.92
CA LYS A 146 22.47 -3.68 -12.45
C LYS A 146 21.05 -3.16 -12.37
N ARG A 147 20.89 -1.93 -11.85
CA ARG A 147 19.59 -1.28 -11.71
C ARG A 147 18.88 -1.13 -13.06
N ASP A 148 19.61 -0.75 -14.12
CA ASP A 148 19.01 -0.60 -15.45
C ASP A 148 18.57 -1.94 -16.02
N ILE A 149 19.37 -3.00 -15.81
CA ILE A 149 18.99 -4.37 -16.21
C ILE A 149 17.76 -4.85 -15.41
N THR A 150 17.74 -4.64 -14.11
CA THR A 150 16.59 -4.98 -13.26
C THR A 150 15.33 -4.25 -13.71
N LEU A 151 15.41 -2.95 -13.99
CA LEU A 151 14.26 -2.17 -14.46
C LEU A 151 13.77 -2.66 -15.82
N LEU A 152 14.68 -2.97 -16.75
CA LEU A 152 14.33 -3.53 -18.06
C LEU A 152 13.65 -4.89 -17.90
N PHE A 153 14.19 -5.76 -17.05
CA PHE A 153 13.64 -7.09 -16.77
C PHE A 153 12.21 -6.97 -16.18
N LEU A 154 12.02 -6.16 -15.14
CA LEU A 154 10.69 -5.97 -14.53
C LEU A 154 9.70 -5.35 -15.51
N THR A 155 10.14 -4.40 -16.35
CA THR A 155 9.31 -3.81 -17.39
C THR A 155 8.87 -4.85 -18.41
N SER A 156 9.73 -5.80 -18.78
CA SER A 156 9.38 -6.89 -19.69
C SER A 156 8.31 -7.81 -19.12
N LEU A 157 8.36 -8.12 -17.82
CA LEU A 157 7.32 -8.91 -17.14
C LEU A 157 5.98 -8.15 -17.11
N ILE A 158 6.00 -6.86 -16.79
CA ILE A 158 4.81 -6.00 -16.80
C ILE A 158 4.19 -5.97 -18.21
N SER A 159 5.01 -5.84 -19.24
CA SER A 159 4.56 -5.83 -20.63
C SER A 159 3.88 -7.15 -21.02
N ALA A 160 4.43 -8.29 -20.62
CA ALA A 160 3.82 -9.60 -20.86
C ALA A 160 2.43 -9.72 -20.20
N ILE A 161 2.31 -9.28 -18.93
CA ILE A 161 1.02 -9.26 -18.20
C ILE A 161 0.00 -8.32 -18.88
N GLN A 162 0.43 -7.15 -19.36
CA GLN A 162 -0.44 -6.17 -20.03
C GLN A 162 -1.01 -6.66 -21.35
N ASN A 163 -0.37 -7.62 -22.01
CA ASN A 163 -0.89 -8.25 -23.24
C ASN A 163 -2.08 -9.19 -22.97
N GLY A 164 -2.50 -9.35 -21.71
CA GLY A 164 -3.73 -10.05 -21.33
C GLY A 164 -3.61 -11.57 -21.27
N GLU A 165 -2.40 -12.12 -21.29
CA GLU A 165 -2.17 -13.54 -21.08
C GLU A 165 -2.38 -13.90 -19.60
N ASN A 166 -2.90 -15.11 -19.35
CA ASN A 166 -3.02 -15.67 -18.02
C ASN A 166 -1.61 -15.98 -17.46
N LEU A 167 -1.40 -15.75 -16.17
CA LEU A 167 -0.09 -15.95 -15.54
C LEU A 167 0.38 -17.42 -15.61
N GLU A 168 -0.54 -18.38 -15.50
CA GLU A 168 -0.23 -19.80 -15.67
C GLU A 168 0.26 -20.09 -17.08
N ASP A 169 -0.38 -19.55 -18.11
CA ASP A 169 0.01 -19.72 -19.50
C ASP A 169 1.37 -19.07 -19.79
N LEU A 170 1.65 -17.90 -19.18
CA LEU A 170 2.97 -17.24 -19.25
C LEU A 170 4.06 -18.13 -18.63
N ILE A 171 3.83 -18.71 -17.47
CA ILE A 171 4.76 -19.62 -16.80
C ILE A 171 5.02 -20.85 -17.70
N GLU A 172 3.96 -21.48 -18.22
CA GLU A 172 4.10 -22.66 -19.09
C GLU A 172 4.82 -22.33 -20.41
N SER A 173 4.62 -21.13 -20.97
CA SER A 173 5.29 -20.72 -22.20
C SER A 173 6.82 -20.58 -22.08
N ILE A 174 7.30 -20.28 -20.87
CA ILE A 174 8.73 -20.12 -20.57
C ILE A 174 9.33 -21.48 -20.16
N LYS A 175 8.51 -22.38 -19.62
CA LYS A 175 8.92 -23.68 -19.09
C LYS A 175 9.09 -24.69 -20.23
N SER A 176 10.31 -25.17 -20.43
CA SER A 176 10.58 -26.29 -21.32
C SER A 176 10.87 -27.57 -20.52
N LYS A 177 10.40 -28.71 -21.01
CA LYS A 177 10.59 -30.01 -20.36
C LYS A 177 12.08 -30.35 -20.20
N GLY A 178 12.53 -30.60 -18.97
CA GLY A 178 13.93 -30.81 -18.63
C GLY A 178 14.80 -29.56 -18.67
N GLY A 179 14.20 -28.36 -18.82
CA GLY A 179 14.91 -27.10 -18.92
C GLY A 179 15.23 -26.45 -17.57
N THR A 180 15.98 -25.36 -17.63
CA THR A 180 16.41 -24.59 -16.44
C THR A 180 15.24 -23.98 -15.68
N THR A 181 14.21 -23.52 -16.39
CA THR A 181 12.99 -22.96 -15.79
C THR A 181 12.22 -24.01 -15.00
N GLU A 182 12.03 -25.21 -15.58
CA GLU A 182 11.39 -26.33 -14.87
C GLU A 182 12.15 -26.72 -13.61
N ALA A 183 13.48 -26.81 -13.67
CA ALA A 183 14.32 -27.13 -12.52
C ALA A 183 14.19 -26.08 -11.42
N GLY A 184 14.20 -24.79 -11.77
CA GLY A 184 14.03 -23.70 -10.82
C GLY A 184 12.64 -23.68 -10.17
N LEU A 185 11.57 -23.84 -10.96
CA LEU A 185 10.20 -23.89 -10.45
C LEU A 185 9.98 -25.10 -9.53
N ASN A 186 10.48 -26.28 -9.91
CA ASN A 186 10.40 -27.47 -9.06
C ASN A 186 11.06 -27.23 -7.71
N HIS A 187 12.25 -26.60 -7.70
CA HIS A 187 12.92 -26.28 -6.44
C HIS A 187 12.09 -25.32 -5.56
N LEU A 188 11.44 -24.31 -6.16
CA LEU A 188 10.55 -23.41 -5.42
C LEU A 188 9.33 -24.16 -4.84
N TYR A 189 8.72 -25.06 -5.62
CA TYR A 189 7.55 -25.83 -5.17
C TYR A 189 7.90 -26.86 -4.11
N GLU A 190 9.02 -27.58 -4.26
CA GLU A 190 9.52 -28.55 -3.28
C GLU A 190 9.86 -27.90 -1.94
N ASN A 191 10.22 -26.63 -1.93
CA ASN A 191 10.49 -25.83 -0.72
C ASN A 191 9.31 -24.94 -0.29
N ASP A 192 8.11 -25.22 -0.81
CA ASP A 192 6.85 -24.61 -0.38
C ASP A 192 6.83 -23.07 -0.45
N PHE A 193 7.54 -22.50 -1.42
CA PHE A 193 7.72 -21.05 -1.55
C PHE A 193 6.40 -20.28 -1.59
N ILE A 194 5.40 -20.81 -2.31
CA ILE A 194 4.09 -20.14 -2.46
C ILE A 194 3.38 -20.06 -1.10
N ASN A 195 3.44 -21.13 -0.30
CA ASN A 195 2.83 -21.14 1.03
C ASN A 195 3.59 -20.20 1.98
N ILE A 196 4.93 -20.22 1.97
CA ILE A 196 5.77 -19.30 2.77
C ILE A 196 5.42 -17.84 2.43
N PHE A 197 5.23 -17.51 1.14
CA PHE A 197 4.85 -16.17 0.72
C PHE A 197 3.43 -15.80 1.20
N SER A 198 2.49 -16.74 1.11
CA SER A 198 1.11 -16.57 1.63
C SER A 198 1.11 -16.35 3.15
N GLU A 199 1.87 -17.15 3.89
CA GLU A 199 2.01 -17.00 5.36
C GLU A 199 2.62 -15.65 5.75
N ALA A 200 3.55 -15.10 4.97
CA ALA A 200 4.09 -13.76 5.20
C ALA A 200 3.01 -12.66 5.05
N ILE A 201 2.13 -12.81 4.06
CA ILE A 201 0.96 -11.91 3.89
C ILE A 201 0.01 -12.04 5.08
N ASP A 202 -0.29 -13.26 5.52
CA ASP A 202 -1.18 -13.51 6.66
C ASP A 202 -0.58 -12.97 7.97
N ALA A 203 0.72 -13.13 8.18
CA ALA A 203 1.41 -12.55 9.34
C ALA A 203 1.30 -11.02 9.36
N ALA A 204 1.49 -10.36 8.21
CA ALA A 204 1.32 -8.92 8.08
C ALA A 204 -0.14 -8.48 8.32
N LYS A 205 -1.13 -9.25 7.82
CA LYS A 205 -2.56 -9.00 8.06
C LYS A 205 -2.91 -9.11 9.54
N ASN A 206 -2.46 -10.17 10.20
CA ASN A 206 -2.69 -10.40 11.63
C ASN A 206 -2.09 -9.27 12.46
N ARG A 207 -0.87 -8.83 12.10
CA ARG A 207 -0.25 -7.69 12.80
C ARG A 207 -1.01 -6.38 12.58
N ALA A 208 -1.56 -6.14 11.39
CA ALA A 208 -2.40 -4.97 11.13
C ALA A 208 -3.70 -5.00 11.97
N ALA A 209 -4.31 -6.18 12.15
CA ALA A 209 -5.47 -6.35 13.01
C ALA A 209 -5.15 -6.13 14.50
N GLU A 210 -4.03 -6.68 15.01
CA GLU A 210 -3.56 -6.44 16.38
C GLU A 210 -3.39 -4.94 16.68
N LEU A 211 -2.72 -4.22 15.77
CA LEU A 211 -2.54 -2.77 15.89
C LEU A 211 -3.85 -1.97 15.90
N SER A 212 -4.93 -2.57 15.41
CA SER A 212 -6.26 -1.94 15.41
C SER A 212 -7.02 -2.16 16.73
N MET A 213 -6.54 -3.07 17.60
CA MET A 213 -7.14 -3.36 18.91
C MET A 213 -6.47 -2.60 20.08
N ASP A 214 -5.24 -2.10 19.86
CA ASP A 214 -4.48 -1.28 20.80
C ASP A 214 -4.89 0.21 20.70
#